data_e2f8144e5cad149ec7f443c3c8594a1b
#
_entry.id   e2f8144e5cad149ec7f443c3c8594a1b
#
_cell.length_a   1.000
_cell.length_b   1.000
_cell.length_c   1.000
_cell.angle_alpha   90.00
_cell.angle_beta   90.00
_cell.angle_gamma   90.00
#
_symmetry.space_group_name_H-M   'P 1'
#
loop_
_entity.id
_entity.type
_entity.pdbx_description
1 polymer ?
#
loop_
_entity_poly.entity_id
_entity_poly.type
_entity_poly.pdbx_seq_one_letter_code
_entity_poly.pdbx_strand_id
1 'polypeptide(L)'
;PVFPKERFVDAVTKVVEANADFVPPCGSGATLYIRPYMFGTNPVIGVKPASEYQFRTFTTPVGPYFKGGAKPITIRVCDYDRAAPHGTGHVKAGLNYAMSLYAIVDAHNQGFDENMYLDSATRTYVEETGGANFIFVTKDNTVVTPKSSTILPSITRRSILYVAEH
;
A
#
# COMPACT_ATOMS: atom_id res chain seq x y z
N PRO A 1 18.24 -3.83 -5.97
CA PRO A 1 18.93 -2.54 -5.91
C PRO A 1 18.11 -1.53 -5.14
N VAL A 2 18.79 -0.54 -4.53
CA VAL A 2 18.15 0.59 -3.85
C VAL A 2 18.42 1.83 -4.69
N PHE A 3 17.37 2.56 -5.04
CA PHE A 3 17.51 3.83 -5.76
C PHE A 3 18.03 4.90 -4.78
N PRO A 4 19.05 5.72 -5.14
CA PRO A 4 19.62 6.72 -4.24
C PRO A 4 18.59 7.74 -3.76
N LYS A 5 18.60 8.04 -2.46
CA LYS A 5 17.60 8.91 -1.81
C LYS A 5 17.55 10.31 -2.43
N GLU A 6 18.73 10.90 -2.68
CA GLU A 6 18.84 12.26 -3.25
C GLU A 6 18.27 12.31 -4.66
N ARG A 7 18.53 11.30 -5.48
CA ARG A 7 17.96 11.17 -6.82
C ARG A 7 16.44 10.92 -6.78
N PHE A 8 15.95 10.20 -5.77
CA PHE A 8 14.54 9.99 -5.58
C PHE A 8 13.82 11.31 -5.29
N VAL A 9 14.35 12.10 -4.35
CA VAL A 9 13.79 13.41 -4.00
C VAL A 9 13.82 14.35 -5.20
N ASP A 10 14.96 14.46 -5.89
CA ASP A 10 15.10 15.29 -7.10
C ASP A 10 14.10 14.90 -8.20
N ALA A 11 13.92 13.61 -8.48
CA ALA A 11 12.98 13.14 -9.48
C ALA A 11 11.52 13.46 -9.11
N VAL A 12 11.16 13.32 -7.83
CA VAL A 12 9.82 13.67 -7.33
C VAL A 12 9.58 15.18 -7.42
N THR A 13 10.56 15.99 -7.02
CA THR A 13 10.46 17.46 -7.13
C THR A 13 10.26 17.88 -8.58
N LYS A 14 11.10 17.41 -9.48
CA LYS A 14 11.02 17.76 -10.92
C LYS A 14 9.71 17.33 -11.58
N VAL A 15 9.17 16.16 -11.24
CA VAL A 15 7.90 15.74 -11.84
C VAL A 15 6.74 16.60 -11.33
N VAL A 16 6.77 17.07 -10.08
CA VAL A 16 5.76 17.99 -9.56
C VAL A 16 5.88 19.36 -10.21
N GLU A 17 7.09 19.91 -10.30
CA GLU A 17 7.35 21.19 -10.98
C GLU A 17 6.89 21.16 -12.44
N ALA A 18 7.22 20.11 -13.18
CA ALA A 18 6.81 19.95 -14.58
C ALA A 18 5.28 19.79 -14.78
N ASN A 19 4.54 19.51 -13.70
CA ASN A 19 3.09 19.31 -13.70
C ASN A 19 2.37 20.25 -12.71
N ALA A 20 2.93 21.41 -12.43
CA ALA A 20 2.40 22.35 -11.44
C ALA A 20 0.95 22.76 -11.75
N ASP A 21 0.60 22.93 -13.02
CA ASP A 21 -0.74 23.30 -13.48
C ASP A 21 -1.80 22.22 -13.19
N PHE A 22 -1.39 20.99 -12.93
CA PHE A 22 -2.28 19.87 -12.59
C PHE A 22 -2.42 19.65 -11.07
N VAL A 23 -1.75 20.46 -10.25
CA VAL A 23 -1.90 20.38 -8.79
C VAL A 23 -3.30 20.87 -8.42
N PRO A 24 -4.15 20.02 -7.79
CA PRO A 24 -5.50 20.42 -7.44
C PRO A 24 -5.52 21.63 -6.48
N PRO A 25 -6.47 22.55 -6.64
CA PRO A 25 -6.60 23.69 -5.73
C PRO A 25 -6.83 23.28 -4.28
N CYS A 26 -6.29 24.05 -3.35
CA CYS A 26 -6.56 23.87 -1.92
C CYS A 26 -8.08 23.91 -1.65
N GLY A 27 -8.58 22.99 -0.83
CA GLY A 27 -10.01 22.90 -0.50
C GLY A 27 -10.87 22.16 -1.53
N SER A 28 -10.31 21.73 -2.68
CA SER A 28 -11.06 20.94 -3.67
C SER A 28 -11.37 19.49 -3.22
N GLY A 29 -10.72 19.00 -2.16
CA GLY A 29 -10.79 17.61 -1.72
C GLY A 29 -9.98 16.65 -2.58
N ALA A 30 -9.35 17.14 -3.65
CA ALA A 30 -8.45 16.36 -4.51
C ALA A 30 -6.99 16.59 -4.13
N THR A 31 -6.13 15.66 -4.51
CA THR A 31 -4.68 15.73 -4.30
C THR A 31 -3.91 15.33 -5.55
N LEU A 32 -2.65 15.75 -5.66
CA LEU A 32 -1.76 15.26 -6.70
C LEU A 32 -1.12 13.95 -6.21
N TYR A 33 -1.50 12.84 -6.82
CA TYR A 33 -0.88 11.56 -6.54
C TYR A 33 0.45 11.43 -7.30
N ILE A 34 1.49 11.01 -6.61
CA ILE A 34 2.82 10.79 -7.19
C ILE A 34 3.15 9.29 -7.13
N ARG A 35 3.47 8.70 -8.27
CA ARG A 35 3.81 7.29 -8.41
C ARG A 35 5.24 7.09 -8.85
N PRO A 36 6.21 6.99 -7.93
CA PRO A 36 7.53 6.46 -8.26
C PRO A 36 7.47 4.93 -8.35
N TYR A 37 8.20 4.36 -9.30
CA TYR A 37 8.33 2.91 -9.46
C TYR A 37 9.63 2.54 -10.16
N MET A 38 10.08 1.32 -9.91
CA MET A 38 11.31 0.78 -10.51
C MET A 38 11.05 -0.65 -10.99
N PHE A 39 11.61 -1.01 -12.13
CA PHE A 39 11.49 -2.33 -12.73
C PHE A 39 12.76 -2.72 -13.48
N GLY A 40 12.96 -4.04 -13.68
CA GLY A 40 14.07 -4.57 -14.47
C GLY A 40 13.83 -4.37 -15.97
N THR A 41 14.86 -4.04 -16.73
CA THR A 41 14.79 -3.72 -18.17
C THR A 41 15.67 -4.59 -19.05
N ASN A 42 16.58 -5.38 -18.49
CA ASN A 42 17.45 -6.24 -19.29
C ASN A 42 16.63 -7.36 -19.97
N PRO A 43 16.91 -7.68 -21.26
CA PRO A 43 16.22 -8.73 -21.97
C PRO A 43 16.62 -10.09 -21.42
N VAL A 44 15.67 -10.81 -20.82
CA VAL A 44 15.89 -12.15 -20.28
C VAL A 44 14.58 -12.95 -20.31
N ILE A 45 14.65 -14.21 -20.75
CA ILE A 45 13.51 -15.12 -20.74
C ILE A 45 13.48 -15.95 -19.44
N GLY A 46 14.65 -16.32 -18.92
CA GLY A 46 14.76 -17.11 -17.69
C GLY A 46 14.44 -16.33 -16.42
N VAL A 47 14.02 -17.02 -15.37
CA VAL A 47 13.75 -16.45 -14.05
C VAL A 47 15.08 -16.21 -13.33
N LYS A 48 15.52 -14.95 -13.29
CA LYS A 48 16.71 -14.51 -12.55
C LYS A 48 16.57 -13.01 -12.18
N PRO A 49 17.33 -12.53 -11.19
CA PRO A 49 17.39 -11.12 -10.88
C PRO A 49 17.81 -10.29 -12.11
N ALA A 50 17.21 -9.13 -12.28
CA ALA A 50 17.60 -8.20 -13.32
C ALA A 50 19.01 -7.61 -13.04
N SER A 51 19.77 -7.33 -14.09
CA SER A 51 21.06 -6.62 -14.02
C SER A 51 20.92 -5.14 -14.31
N GLU A 52 19.84 -4.75 -15.01
CA GLU A 52 19.54 -3.37 -15.37
C GLU A 52 18.16 -2.99 -14.87
N TYR A 53 18.02 -1.75 -14.42
CA TYR A 53 16.80 -1.26 -13.83
C TYR A 53 16.47 0.14 -14.35
N GLN A 54 15.18 0.44 -14.47
CA GLN A 54 14.70 1.76 -14.78
C GLN A 54 13.84 2.29 -13.64
N PHE A 55 14.13 3.49 -13.16
CA PHE A 55 13.29 4.25 -12.24
C PHE A 55 12.47 5.26 -13.04
N ARG A 56 11.16 5.29 -12.77
CA ARG A 56 10.22 6.25 -13.36
C ARG A 56 9.34 6.85 -12.28
N THR A 57 8.82 8.04 -12.55
CA THR A 57 7.77 8.66 -11.74
C THR A 57 6.77 9.36 -12.64
N PHE A 58 5.51 9.35 -12.25
CA PHE A 58 4.45 10.16 -12.87
C PHE A 58 3.52 10.72 -11.80
N THR A 59 2.72 11.71 -12.18
CA THR A 59 1.70 12.33 -11.32
C THR A 59 0.33 12.25 -11.98
N THR A 60 -0.71 12.26 -11.14
CA THR A 60 -2.11 12.37 -11.58
C THR A 60 -2.96 13.03 -10.50
N PRO A 61 -3.87 13.96 -10.84
CA PRO A 61 -4.88 14.42 -9.89
C PRO A 61 -5.81 13.27 -9.50
N VAL A 62 -6.10 13.14 -8.21
CA VAL A 62 -7.01 12.10 -7.69
C VAL A 62 -7.98 12.72 -6.70
N GLY A 63 -9.21 12.25 -6.73
CA GLY A 63 -10.22 12.52 -5.71
C GLY A 63 -9.98 11.69 -4.43
N PRO A 64 -10.87 11.79 -3.43
CA PRO A 64 -10.81 10.99 -2.23
C PRO A 64 -10.78 9.49 -2.56
N TYR A 65 -9.96 8.73 -1.83
CA TYR A 65 -9.83 7.28 -2.03
C TYR A 65 -11.19 6.55 -1.87
N PHE A 66 -11.95 6.92 -0.86
CA PHE A 66 -13.33 6.47 -0.69
C PHE A 66 -14.31 7.53 -1.20
N LYS A 67 -15.13 7.18 -2.20
CA LYS A 67 -16.11 8.10 -2.83
C LYS A 67 -17.10 8.74 -1.86
N GLY A 68 -17.31 8.13 -0.72
CA GLY A 68 -18.22 8.62 0.34
C GLY A 68 -17.53 9.41 1.46
N GLY A 69 -16.23 9.69 1.38
CA GLY A 69 -15.44 10.25 2.46
C GLY A 69 -15.15 9.24 3.58
N ALA A 70 -14.90 9.71 4.80
CA ALA A 70 -14.64 8.86 5.97
C ALA A 70 -15.95 8.23 6.48
N LYS A 71 -16.35 7.10 5.93
CA LYS A 71 -17.52 6.31 6.34
C LYS A 71 -17.09 4.93 6.80
N PRO A 72 -17.85 4.29 7.70
CA PRO A 72 -17.66 2.88 8.00
C PRO A 72 -17.75 2.03 6.73
N ILE A 73 -16.93 1.01 6.65
CA ILE A 73 -16.93 0.01 5.56
C ILE A 73 -17.12 -1.38 6.14
N THR A 74 -17.60 -2.30 5.32
CA THR A 74 -17.76 -3.70 5.68
C THR A 74 -16.53 -4.49 5.27
N ILE A 75 -15.94 -5.21 6.22
CA ILE A 75 -14.73 -5.97 5.99
C ILE A 75 -15.00 -7.45 6.28
N ARG A 76 -14.65 -8.31 5.33
CA ARG A 76 -14.71 -9.77 5.49
C ARG A 76 -13.36 -10.29 5.99
N VAL A 77 -13.35 -11.19 6.97
CA VAL A 77 -12.19 -12.00 7.28
C VAL A 77 -12.02 -13.02 6.15
N CYS A 78 -10.87 -12.98 5.50
CA CYS A 78 -10.63 -13.66 4.23
C CYS A 78 -9.96 -15.03 4.44
N ASP A 79 -10.39 -16.04 3.68
CA ASP A 79 -9.79 -17.38 3.69
C ASP A 79 -8.55 -17.50 2.77
N TYR A 80 -8.29 -16.48 1.97
CA TYR A 80 -7.10 -16.40 1.11
C TYR A 80 -5.91 -15.81 1.87
N ASP A 81 -4.71 -16.15 1.43
CA ASP A 81 -3.48 -15.56 1.94
C ASP A 81 -3.10 -14.31 1.14
N ARG A 82 -2.64 -13.27 1.82
CA ARG A 82 -2.08 -12.09 1.18
C ARG A 82 -0.61 -12.27 0.82
N ALA A 83 0.13 -12.98 1.64
CA ALA A 83 1.56 -13.24 1.46
C ALA A 83 1.97 -14.52 2.17
N ALA A 84 3.02 -15.17 1.68
CA ALA A 84 3.62 -16.31 2.35
C ALA A 84 4.33 -15.88 3.65
N PRO A 85 4.45 -16.76 4.68
CA PRO A 85 5.04 -16.41 5.97
C PRO A 85 6.48 -15.89 5.90
N HIS A 86 7.26 -16.42 4.95
CA HIS A 86 8.64 -15.99 4.66
C HIS A 86 8.78 -15.39 3.26
N GLY A 87 7.70 -14.79 2.76
CA GLY A 87 7.63 -14.20 1.43
C GLY A 87 7.97 -12.70 1.38
N THR A 88 7.44 -12.05 0.37
CA THR A 88 7.74 -10.66 0.03
C THR A 88 6.65 -9.67 0.44
N GLY A 89 5.73 -10.04 1.35
CA GLY A 89 4.60 -9.21 1.75
C GLY A 89 4.98 -7.82 2.26
N HIS A 90 6.15 -7.69 2.87
CA HIS A 90 6.71 -6.42 3.34
C HIS A 90 7.27 -5.53 2.22
N VAL A 91 7.42 -6.05 1.01
CA VAL A 91 7.91 -5.29 -0.15
C VAL A 91 6.73 -4.69 -0.92
N LYS A 92 6.82 -3.41 -1.29
CA LYS A 92 5.78 -2.77 -2.12
C LYS A 92 5.98 -3.17 -3.58
N ALA A 93 5.62 -4.42 -3.91
CA ALA A 93 5.80 -5.02 -5.22
C ALA A 93 4.45 -5.43 -5.82
N GLY A 94 4.30 -5.25 -7.15
CA GLY A 94 3.06 -5.53 -7.87
C GLY A 94 2.55 -6.95 -7.71
N LEU A 95 3.44 -7.93 -7.54
CA LEU A 95 3.07 -9.32 -7.33
C LEU A 95 2.20 -9.54 -6.07
N ASN A 96 2.47 -8.80 -4.97
CA ASN A 96 1.68 -8.89 -3.74
C ASN A 96 0.26 -8.37 -3.92
N TYR A 97 0.09 -7.37 -4.80
CA TYR A 97 -1.24 -6.83 -5.13
C TYR A 97 -1.97 -7.72 -6.12
N ALA A 98 -1.30 -8.24 -7.14
CA ALA A 98 -1.90 -9.18 -8.09
C ALA A 98 -2.46 -10.41 -7.38
N MET A 99 -1.76 -10.92 -6.37
CA MET A 99 -2.19 -12.08 -5.57
C MET A 99 -3.52 -11.82 -4.83
N SER A 100 -3.79 -10.58 -4.43
CA SER A 100 -5.01 -10.23 -3.69
C SER A 100 -6.20 -9.83 -4.58
N LEU A 101 -6.03 -9.72 -5.91
CA LEU A 101 -7.10 -9.26 -6.80
C LEU A 101 -8.30 -10.22 -6.84
N TYR A 102 -8.08 -11.52 -6.85
CA TYR A 102 -9.17 -12.48 -6.83
C TYR A 102 -9.99 -12.37 -5.54
N ALA A 103 -9.31 -12.31 -4.41
CA ALA A 103 -9.95 -12.22 -3.10
C ALA A 103 -10.79 -10.94 -2.94
N ILE A 104 -10.32 -9.79 -3.45
CA ILE A 104 -11.10 -8.54 -3.34
C ILE A 104 -12.32 -8.54 -4.26
N VAL A 105 -12.19 -9.08 -5.48
CA VAL A 105 -13.33 -9.23 -6.39
C VAL A 105 -14.39 -10.15 -5.77
N ASP A 106 -13.98 -11.27 -5.18
CA ASP A 106 -14.87 -12.18 -4.49
C ASP A 106 -15.58 -11.52 -3.29
N ALA A 107 -14.85 -10.71 -2.49
CA ALA A 107 -15.45 -9.93 -1.41
C ALA A 107 -16.50 -8.94 -1.92
N HIS A 108 -16.20 -8.18 -2.97
CA HIS A 108 -17.13 -7.24 -3.57
C HIS A 108 -18.39 -7.92 -4.10
N ASN A 109 -18.28 -9.10 -4.73
CA ASN A 109 -19.42 -9.88 -5.20
C ASN A 109 -20.32 -10.36 -4.05
N GLN A 110 -19.79 -10.46 -2.84
CA GLN A 110 -20.53 -10.82 -1.62
C GLN A 110 -20.99 -9.59 -0.82
N GLY A 111 -20.78 -8.37 -1.34
CA GLY A 111 -21.26 -7.13 -0.73
C GLY A 111 -20.33 -6.55 0.35
N PHE A 112 -19.08 -7.01 0.44
CA PHE A 112 -18.08 -6.44 1.33
C PHE A 112 -17.22 -5.42 0.59
N ASP A 113 -16.75 -4.41 1.30
CA ASP A 113 -15.90 -3.35 0.73
C ASP A 113 -14.41 -3.75 0.70
N GLU A 114 -13.96 -4.61 1.62
CA GLU A 114 -12.55 -4.98 1.75
C GLU A 114 -12.40 -6.36 2.42
N ASN A 115 -11.21 -6.95 2.31
CA ASN A 115 -10.80 -8.15 3.02
C ASN A 115 -9.82 -7.83 4.14
N MET A 116 -10.00 -8.47 5.31
CA MET A 116 -9.02 -8.60 6.36
C MET A 116 -8.30 -9.93 6.20
N TYR A 117 -6.98 -9.88 6.11
CA TYR A 117 -6.15 -11.07 6.03
C TYR A 117 -5.64 -11.48 7.40
N LEU A 118 -5.61 -12.78 7.62
CA LEU A 118 -4.96 -13.39 8.78
C LEU A 118 -3.54 -13.85 8.41
N ASP A 119 -2.70 -14.06 9.42
CA ASP A 119 -1.38 -14.63 9.22
C ASP A 119 -1.46 -15.97 8.51
N SER A 120 -0.70 -16.13 7.43
CA SER A 120 -0.76 -17.31 6.58
C SER A 120 -0.14 -18.58 7.19
N ALA A 121 0.61 -18.43 8.30
CA ALA A 121 1.21 -19.58 9.00
C ALA A 121 0.22 -20.29 9.93
N THR A 122 -0.58 -19.53 10.71
CA THR A 122 -1.45 -20.10 11.73
C THR A 122 -2.93 -19.74 11.56
N ARG A 123 -3.26 -18.78 10.72
CA ARG A 123 -4.62 -18.27 10.50
C ARG A 123 -5.29 -17.76 11.79
N THR A 124 -4.48 -17.22 12.70
CA THR A 124 -4.90 -16.86 14.05
C THR A 124 -4.87 -15.35 14.27
N TYR A 125 -3.87 -14.68 13.73
CA TYR A 125 -3.62 -13.26 13.99
C TYR A 125 -4.03 -12.40 12.80
N VAL A 126 -4.66 -11.26 13.09
CA VAL A 126 -4.94 -10.23 12.08
C VAL A 126 -3.62 -9.64 11.58
N GLU A 127 -3.50 -9.48 10.27
CA GLU A 127 -2.34 -8.83 9.65
C GLU A 127 -2.73 -7.46 9.07
N GLU A 128 -3.23 -7.41 7.84
CA GLU A 128 -3.63 -6.17 7.19
C GLU A 128 -4.78 -6.42 6.21
N THR A 129 -5.38 -5.37 5.69
CA THR A 129 -6.34 -5.48 4.59
C THR A 129 -5.62 -5.53 3.24
N GLY A 130 -6.34 -5.74 2.16
CA GLY A 130 -5.77 -5.77 0.82
C GLY A 130 -5.09 -4.46 0.42
N GLY A 131 -5.65 -3.32 0.83
CA GLY A 131 -5.18 -1.99 0.46
C GLY A 131 -4.49 -1.19 1.55
N ALA A 132 -4.60 -1.60 2.83
CA ALA A 132 -4.13 -0.80 3.97
C ALA A 132 -3.70 -1.64 5.17
N ASN A 133 -2.77 -1.09 5.97
CA ASN A 133 -2.53 -1.61 7.31
C ASN A 133 -3.76 -1.39 8.21
N PHE A 134 -3.82 -2.09 9.32
CA PHE A 134 -4.92 -2.01 10.27
C PHE A 134 -4.47 -1.52 11.65
N ILE A 135 -5.32 -0.71 12.28
CA ILE A 135 -5.12 -0.18 13.62
C ILE A 135 -6.42 -0.38 14.40
N PHE A 136 -6.31 -0.88 15.61
CA PHE A 136 -7.41 -1.02 16.56
C PHE A 136 -7.30 0.04 17.64
N VAL A 137 -8.43 0.52 18.13
CA VAL A 137 -8.52 1.24 19.40
C VAL A 137 -9.34 0.36 20.34
N THR A 138 -8.71 -0.08 21.41
CA THR A 138 -9.35 -0.96 22.41
C THR A 138 -10.21 -0.15 23.39
N LYS A 139 -11.04 -0.83 24.18
CA LYS A 139 -11.98 -0.17 25.12
C LYS A 139 -11.29 0.64 26.22
N ASP A 140 -10.05 0.34 26.50
CA ASP A 140 -9.18 1.06 27.45
C ASP A 140 -8.35 2.17 26.77
N ASN A 141 -8.74 2.56 25.54
CA ASN A 141 -8.10 3.58 24.71
C ASN A 141 -6.64 3.25 24.30
N THR A 142 -6.28 1.98 24.28
CA THR A 142 -4.96 1.57 23.76
C THR A 142 -5.00 1.44 22.24
N VAL A 143 -4.03 2.03 21.56
CA VAL A 143 -3.84 1.90 20.09
C VAL A 143 -3.00 0.65 19.81
N VAL A 144 -3.57 -0.29 19.09
CA VAL A 144 -2.93 -1.58 18.76
C VAL A 144 -2.86 -1.77 17.25
N THR A 145 -1.76 -2.28 16.77
CA THR A 145 -1.57 -2.64 15.36
C THR A 145 -0.82 -3.96 15.23
N PRO A 146 -1.11 -4.77 14.21
CA PRO A 146 -0.38 -6.00 13.95
C PRO A 146 1.12 -5.77 13.75
N LYS A 147 1.94 -6.69 14.25
CA LYS A 147 3.38 -6.75 14.02
C LYS A 147 3.69 -8.06 13.30
N SER A 148 4.05 -7.96 12.01
CA SER A 148 4.38 -9.13 11.19
C SER A 148 5.47 -8.75 10.18
N SER A 149 6.28 -9.72 9.80
CA SER A 149 7.27 -9.58 8.71
C SER A 149 6.65 -9.65 7.32
N THR A 150 5.37 -9.99 7.22
CA THR A 150 4.64 -10.14 5.95
C THR A 150 3.83 -8.92 5.57
N ILE A 151 3.58 -7.98 6.50
CA ILE A 151 2.82 -6.75 6.23
C ILE A 151 3.72 -5.61 5.73
N LEU A 152 3.13 -4.70 4.96
CA LEU A 152 3.84 -3.52 4.48
C LEU A 152 4.23 -2.61 5.65
N PRO A 153 5.50 -2.16 5.77
CA PRO A 153 5.93 -1.22 6.81
C PRO A 153 5.46 0.21 6.49
N SER A 154 4.17 0.47 6.65
CA SER A 154 3.51 1.73 6.32
C SER A 154 4.12 2.93 7.05
N ILE A 155 4.43 3.99 6.31
CA ILE A 155 4.85 5.28 6.87
C ILE A 155 3.69 5.89 7.67
N THR A 156 2.47 5.90 7.10
CA THR A 156 1.26 6.42 7.76
C THR A 156 1.02 5.74 9.11
N ARG A 157 1.06 4.40 9.16
CA ARG A 157 0.91 3.68 10.42
C ARG A 157 1.95 4.08 11.46
N ARG A 158 3.23 4.14 11.07
CA ARG A 158 4.32 4.56 11.98
C ARG A 158 4.15 5.99 12.46
N SER A 159 3.67 6.90 11.61
CA SER A 159 3.38 8.28 11.99
C SER A 159 2.23 8.38 12.98
N ILE A 160 1.16 7.61 12.78
CA ILE A 160 0.02 7.56 13.72
C ILE A 160 0.48 7.05 15.09
N LEU A 161 1.26 5.99 15.13
CA LEU A 161 1.80 5.45 16.39
C LEU A 161 2.69 6.48 17.09
N TYR A 162 3.56 7.15 16.35
CA TYR A 162 4.41 8.21 16.90
C TYR A 162 3.59 9.34 17.53
N VAL A 163 2.55 9.81 16.84
CA VAL A 163 1.66 10.87 17.37
C VAL A 163 0.85 10.39 18.57
N ALA A 164 0.49 9.11 18.62
CA ALA A 164 -0.24 8.55 19.78
C ALA A 164 0.62 8.39 21.03
N GLU A 165 1.95 8.32 20.88
CA GLU A 165 2.91 8.20 21.98
C GLU A 165 3.38 9.58 22.52
N HIS A 166 3.22 10.67 21.72
CA HIS A 166 3.71 12.03 22.01
C HIS A 166 2.59 13.06 21.97
#